data_cb1a8a99f2ad9a0bc9fad0eda8e613d7
#
_entry.id   cb1a8a99f2ad9a0bc9fad0eda8e613d7
#
_cell.length_a   1.000
_cell.length_b   1.000
_cell.length_c   1.000
_cell.angle_alpha   90.00
_cell.angle_beta   90.00
_cell.angle_gamma   90.00
#
_symmetry.space_group_name_H-M   'P 1'
#
loop_
_entity.id
_entity.type
_entity.pdbx_description
1 polymer ?
#
loop_
_entity_poly.entity_id
_entity_poly.type
_entity_poly.pdbx_seq_one_letter_code
_entity_poly.pdbx_strand_id
1 'polypeptide(L)'
;MSAIFREWFIDSPYFAEWPRGTFADLIDHTISGDWGKDVPTGNYTEMVYCIRGADIPEVKAGNKGKMPTRFILPKNYAAKKLVDGDIVVEISGGSPTQSTGRAAPVSESLLGRYDRGMVCTNFCKAIKPKQGYSMFVYHYWQHLYDAGVFFGYENGTTGIKNLDINGFIETEEIVIPPIEIVGRFDSICQAIANKVYANGLENERLANLRDTLLPKLMSGNIDVASVEI
;
A
#
# COMPACT_ATOMS: atom_id res chain seq x y z
N MET A 1 2.66 -11.21 9.40
CA MET A 1 2.59 -11.61 7.97
C MET A 1 3.94 -12.04 7.42
N SER A 2 5.04 -11.32 7.61
CA SER A 2 6.38 -11.70 7.10
C SER A 2 6.83 -13.11 7.54
N ALA A 3 6.57 -13.50 8.79
CA ALA A 3 6.91 -14.84 9.28
C ALA A 3 6.12 -15.94 8.55
N ILE A 4 4.80 -15.76 8.36
CA ILE A 4 3.96 -16.73 7.63
C ILE A 4 4.40 -16.83 6.17
N PHE A 5 4.70 -15.69 5.53
CA PHE A 5 5.19 -15.70 4.15
C PHE A 5 6.51 -16.47 4.02
N ARG A 6 7.47 -16.21 4.94
CA ARG A 6 8.75 -16.92 4.94
C ARG A 6 8.57 -18.42 5.12
N GLU A 7 7.80 -18.83 6.12
CA GLU A 7 7.53 -20.25 6.40
C GLU A 7 6.91 -20.98 5.20
N TRP A 8 5.96 -20.34 4.52
CA TRP A 8 5.23 -20.97 3.42
C TRP A 8 6.02 -20.98 2.09
N PHE A 9 6.83 -19.97 1.83
CA PHE A 9 7.40 -19.74 0.50
C PHE A 9 8.92 -19.68 0.47
N ILE A 10 9.58 -19.21 1.50
CA ILE A 10 11.04 -19.06 1.54
C ILE A 10 11.70 -20.26 2.24
N ASP A 11 11.20 -20.58 3.43
CA ASP A 11 11.72 -21.67 4.26
C ASP A 11 10.99 -23.00 3.96
N SER A 12 10.16 -23.04 2.90
CA SER A 12 9.40 -24.22 2.48
C SER A 12 10.33 -25.34 2.02
N PRO A 13 10.08 -26.60 2.42
CA PRO A 13 10.82 -27.75 1.90
C PRO A 13 10.67 -27.92 0.38
N TYR A 14 9.63 -27.37 -0.21
CA TYR A 14 9.36 -27.41 -1.66
C TYR A 14 9.96 -26.25 -2.43
N PHE A 15 10.63 -25.30 -1.76
CA PHE A 15 11.18 -24.10 -2.40
C PHE A 15 12.09 -24.39 -3.61
N ALA A 16 12.90 -25.46 -3.51
CA ALA A 16 13.81 -25.87 -4.60
C ALA A 16 13.10 -26.54 -5.78
N GLU A 17 11.87 -27.03 -5.57
CA GLU A 17 11.08 -27.74 -6.58
C GLU A 17 10.22 -26.79 -7.41
N TRP A 18 9.92 -25.60 -6.89
CA TRP A 18 9.06 -24.65 -7.59
C TRP A 18 9.79 -23.96 -8.75
N PRO A 19 9.07 -23.71 -9.85
CA PRO A 19 9.65 -23.00 -10.99
C PRO A 19 10.16 -21.61 -10.59
N ARG A 20 11.23 -21.18 -11.26
CA ARG A 20 11.78 -19.84 -11.17
C ARG A 20 11.19 -18.97 -12.27
N GLY A 21 11.02 -17.72 -11.96
CA GLY A 21 10.56 -16.68 -12.87
C GLY A 21 10.90 -15.31 -12.32
N THR A 22 10.21 -14.29 -12.79
CA THR A 22 10.36 -12.92 -12.31
C THR A 22 8.99 -12.33 -11.92
N PHE A 23 8.99 -11.13 -11.36
CA PHE A 23 7.73 -10.44 -11.09
C PHE A 23 6.91 -10.17 -12.36
N ALA A 24 7.55 -10.09 -13.55
CA ALA A 24 6.85 -9.94 -14.83
C ALA A 24 5.90 -11.12 -15.12
N ASP A 25 6.19 -12.31 -14.58
CA ASP A 25 5.32 -13.48 -14.72
C ASP A 25 4.02 -13.35 -13.90
N LEU A 26 4.04 -12.53 -12.84
CA LEU A 26 2.93 -12.37 -11.87
C LEU A 26 2.22 -11.02 -11.96
N ILE A 27 2.78 -10.06 -12.68
CA ILE A 27 2.25 -8.72 -12.85
C ILE A 27 1.68 -8.58 -14.25
N ASP A 28 0.47 -8.03 -14.37
CA ASP A 28 -0.15 -7.73 -15.66
C ASP A 28 0.47 -6.46 -16.26
N HIS A 29 0.45 -5.37 -15.51
CA HIS A 29 1.09 -4.12 -15.91
C HIS A 29 1.32 -3.18 -14.72
N THR A 30 2.00 -2.06 -14.98
CA THR A 30 2.17 -0.98 -14.01
C THR A 30 1.54 0.32 -14.51
N ILE A 31 1.05 1.15 -13.60
CA ILE A 31 0.44 2.44 -13.90
C ILE A 31 1.22 3.54 -13.20
N SER A 32 1.65 4.55 -13.95
CA SER A 32 2.26 5.75 -13.39
C SER A 32 1.22 6.64 -12.74
N GLY A 33 1.56 7.22 -11.61
CA GLY A 33 0.68 8.12 -10.87
C GLY A 33 0.36 9.44 -11.57
N ASP A 34 -0.43 10.27 -10.90
CA ASP A 34 -0.81 11.60 -11.36
C ASP A 34 -0.96 12.54 -10.15
N TRP A 35 -0.27 13.68 -10.17
CA TRP A 35 -0.38 14.65 -9.09
C TRP A 35 -1.50 15.67 -9.32
N GLY A 36 -1.83 15.94 -10.57
CA GLY A 36 -2.90 16.88 -10.94
C GLY A 36 -2.69 18.31 -10.43
N LYS A 37 -3.79 18.96 -10.06
CA LYS A 37 -3.86 20.34 -9.57
C LYS A 37 -4.48 20.41 -8.18
N ASP A 38 -4.19 21.49 -7.41
CA ASP A 38 -4.77 21.70 -6.08
C ASP A 38 -6.24 22.14 -6.15
N VAL A 39 -6.62 22.81 -7.23
CA VAL A 39 -7.97 23.33 -7.47
C VAL A 39 -8.43 22.96 -8.88
N PRO A 40 -9.75 22.90 -9.14
CA PRO A 40 -10.27 22.65 -10.47
C PRO A 40 -9.79 23.74 -11.43
N THR A 41 -9.13 23.36 -12.51
CA THR A 41 -8.55 24.29 -13.49
C THR A 41 -8.67 23.74 -14.90
N GLY A 42 -9.39 24.41 -15.79
CA GLY A 42 -9.61 23.94 -17.16
C GLY A 42 -10.24 22.56 -17.17
N ASN A 43 -9.60 21.60 -17.82
CA ASN A 43 -10.07 20.21 -17.94
C ASN A 43 -9.72 19.32 -16.73
N TYR A 44 -9.04 19.85 -15.70
CA TYR A 44 -8.74 19.15 -14.46
C TYR A 44 -9.94 19.24 -13.52
N THR A 45 -10.95 18.41 -13.76
CA THR A 45 -12.26 18.48 -13.10
C THR A 45 -12.56 17.27 -12.21
N GLU A 46 -11.82 16.17 -12.36
CA GLU A 46 -12.04 14.96 -11.60
C GLU A 46 -11.33 15.04 -10.25
N MET A 47 -12.11 15.12 -9.17
CA MET A 47 -11.60 15.17 -7.80
C MET A 47 -11.28 13.78 -7.31
N VAL A 48 -10.04 13.58 -6.84
CA VAL A 48 -9.52 12.30 -6.35
C VAL A 48 -8.71 12.48 -5.08
N TYR A 49 -8.58 11.41 -4.30
CA TYR A 49 -7.53 11.31 -3.28
C TYR A 49 -6.25 10.77 -3.89
N CYS A 50 -5.11 11.32 -3.47
CA CYS A 50 -3.82 10.98 -4.06
C CYS A 50 -2.90 10.37 -3.00
N ILE A 51 -2.69 9.04 -3.05
CA ILE A 51 -1.78 8.35 -2.13
C ILE A 51 -0.32 8.66 -2.48
N ARG A 52 0.47 8.99 -1.44
CA ARG A 52 1.89 9.33 -1.53
C ARG A 52 2.74 8.28 -0.83
N GLY A 53 4.05 8.27 -1.08
CA GLY A 53 5.01 7.47 -0.31
C GLY A 53 4.92 7.70 1.21
N ALA A 54 4.60 8.93 1.64
CA ALA A 54 4.40 9.27 3.06
C ALA A 54 3.15 8.62 3.69
N ASP A 55 2.16 8.25 2.89
CA ASP A 55 0.92 7.63 3.39
C ASP A 55 1.05 6.08 3.51
N ILE A 56 2.07 5.48 2.87
CA ILE A 56 2.29 4.02 2.86
C ILE A 56 2.34 3.40 4.26
N PRO A 57 3.10 3.95 5.25
CA PRO A 57 3.15 3.36 6.59
C PRO A 57 1.78 3.33 7.28
N GLU A 58 1.00 4.39 7.15
CA GLU A 58 -0.34 4.49 7.73
C GLU A 58 -1.31 3.49 7.08
N VAL A 59 -1.30 3.39 5.76
CA VAL A 59 -2.12 2.42 5.02
C VAL A 59 -1.79 0.98 5.43
N LYS A 60 -0.51 0.64 5.55
CA LYS A 60 -0.06 -0.69 6.03
C LYS A 60 -0.52 -0.99 7.45
N ALA A 61 -0.65 0.02 8.29
CA ALA A 61 -1.16 -0.10 9.66
C ALA A 61 -2.70 -0.15 9.73
N GLY A 62 -3.40 -0.11 8.59
CA GLY A 62 -4.87 -0.09 8.52
C GLY A 62 -5.49 1.29 8.77
N ASN A 63 -4.66 2.34 8.85
CA ASN A 63 -5.13 3.70 9.04
C ASN A 63 -5.52 4.35 7.72
N LYS A 64 -6.28 5.45 7.79
CA LYS A 64 -6.73 6.20 6.62
C LYS A 64 -5.58 6.93 5.91
N GLY A 65 -4.55 7.39 6.66
CA GLY A 65 -3.53 8.26 6.10
C GLY A 65 -4.00 9.73 5.99
N LYS A 66 -3.18 10.56 5.36
CA LYS A 66 -3.45 12.00 5.18
C LYS A 66 -3.37 12.38 3.69
N MET A 67 -4.02 11.59 2.86
CA MET A 67 -3.97 11.75 1.41
C MET A 67 -4.60 13.08 0.99
N PRO A 68 -3.90 13.93 0.22
CA PRO A 68 -4.46 15.17 -0.28
C PRO A 68 -5.51 14.92 -1.35
N THR A 69 -6.48 15.83 -1.43
CA THR A 69 -7.40 15.93 -2.54
C THR A 69 -6.71 16.62 -3.72
N ARG A 70 -6.87 16.05 -4.91
CA ARG A 70 -6.29 16.59 -6.15
C ARG A 70 -7.36 16.58 -7.26
N PHE A 71 -7.14 17.41 -8.28
CA PHE A 71 -7.97 17.46 -9.48
C PHE A 71 -7.15 16.99 -10.67
N ILE A 72 -7.60 15.93 -11.33
CA ILE A 72 -6.95 15.34 -12.50
C ILE A 72 -7.86 15.38 -13.72
N LEU A 73 -7.33 15.04 -14.88
CA LEU A 73 -8.13 14.89 -16.08
C LEU A 73 -9.04 13.64 -15.94
N PRO A 74 -10.33 13.70 -16.31
CA PRO A 74 -11.22 12.53 -16.27
C PRO A 74 -10.67 11.32 -17.03
N LYS A 75 -10.02 11.54 -18.18
CA LYS A 75 -9.35 10.48 -18.94
C LYS A 75 -8.20 9.82 -18.16
N ASN A 76 -7.45 10.61 -17.36
CA ASN A 76 -6.38 10.10 -16.55
C ASN A 76 -6.95 9.28 -15.39
N TYR A 77 -8.04 9.73 -14.77
CA TYR A 77 -8.72 8.97 -13.74
C TYR A 77 -9.18 7.61 -14.25
N ALA A 78 -9.83 7.57 -15.41
CA ALA A 78 -10.28 6.33 -16.02
C ALA A 78 -9.15 5.31 -16.23
N ALA A 79 -7.93 5.79 -16.56
CA ALA A 79 -6.75 4.96 -16.83
C ALA A 79 -5.92 4.66 -15.56
N LYS A 80 -6.02 5.48 -14.51
CA LYS A 80 -5.08 5.46 -13.37
C LYS A 80 -5.73 5.21 -12.02
N LYS A 81 -7.06 5.06 -11.97
CA LYS A 81 -7.76 4.77 -10.71
C LYS A 81 -7.24 3.49 -10.08
N LEU A 82 -7.03 3.55 -8.78
CA LEU A 82 -6.70 2.39 -7.99
C LEU A 82 -7.95 1.55 -7.73
N VAL A 83 -7.77 0.25 -7.73
CA VAL A 83 -8.82 -0.73 -7.44
C VAL A 83 -8.31 -1.74 -6.41
N ASP A 84 -9.21 -2.54 -5.87
CA ASP A 84 -8.86 -3.65 -4.99
C ASP A 84 -7.85 -4.59 -5.63
N GLY A 85 -6.86 -5.02 -4.87
CA GLY A 85 -5.78 -5.89 -5.34
C GLY A 85 -4.57 -5.16 -5.95
N ASP A 86 -4.65 -3.85 -6.19
CA ASP A 86 -3.48 -3.07 -6.62
C ASP A 86 -2.43 -2.96 -5.50
N ILE A 87 -1.20 -2.68 -5.90
CA ILE A 87 -0.11 -2.41 -4.97
C ILE A 87 0.53 -1.07 -5.33
N VAL A 88 0.46 -0.10 -4.43
CA VAL A 88 1.15 1.19 -4.62
C VAL A 88 2.58 1.06 -4.13
N VAL A 89 3.53 1.42 -4.98
CA VAL A 89 4.97 1.39 -4.72
C VAL A 89 5.56 2.78 -4.85
N GLU A 90 6.33 3.21 -3.85
CA GLU A 90 7.14 4.42 -3.92
C GLU A 90 8.34 4.20 -4.84
N ILE A 91 8.43 4.99 -5.91
CA ILE A 91 9.51 4.90 -6.89
C ILE A 91 10.52 6.06 -6.79
N SER A 92 10.21 7.09 -6.03
CA SER A 92 11.10 8.24 -5.82
C SER A 92 11.05 8.69 -4.36
N GLY A 93 12.20 8.85 -3.76
CA GLY A 93 12.34 9.21 -2.35
C GLY A 93 13.56 8.54 -1.74
N GLY A 94 13.34 7.82 -0.63
CA GLY A 94 14.40 7.12 0.07
C GLY A 94 15.32 8.05 0.88
N SER A 95 16.28 7.43 1.54
CA SER A 95 17.33 8.08 2.30
C SER A 95 18.59 7.19 2.26
N PRO A 96 19.74 7.60 2.83
CA PRO A 96 20.90 6.72 2.92
C PRO A 96 20.64 5.38 3.62
N THR A 97 19.67 5.35 4.55
CA THR A 97 19.32 4.17 5.36
C THR A 97 17.98 3.53 4.99
N GLN A 98 17.22 4.14 4.08
CA GLN A 98 15.92 3.67 3.65
C GLN A 98 15.86 3.66 2.12
N SER A 99 15.72 2.47 1.53
CA SER A 99 15.56 2.37 0.08
C SER A 99 14.19 2.89 -0.38
N THR A 100 14.09 3.24 -1.65
CA THR A 100 12.84 3.31 -2.38
C THR A 100 12.21 1.91 -2.50
N GLY A 101 11.00 1.80 -3.00
CA GLY A 101 10.33 0.50 -3.13
C GLY A 101 9.40 0.16 -1.97
N ARG A 102 9.17 1.07 -1.01
CA ARG A 102 8.10 0.88 -0.02
C ARG A 102 6.78 0.67 -0.72
N ALA A 103 6.02 -0.31 -0.25
CA ALA A 103 4.77 -0.70 -0.88
C ALA A 103 3.62 -0.80 0.12
N ALA A 104 2.40 -0.57 -0.36
CA ALA A 104 1.16 -0.82 0.36
C ALA A 104 0.13 -1.46 -0.55
N PRO A 105 -0.62 -2.48 -0.08
CA PRO A 105 -1.72 -3.03 -0.83
C PRO A 105 -2.91 -2.06 -0.82
N VAL A 106 -3.62 -2.00 -1.91
CA VAL A 106 -4.90 -1.31 -2.02
C VAL A 106 -6.00 -2.32 -1.81
N SER A 107 -6.88 -2.07 -0.86
CA SER A 107 -8.00 -2.94 -0.55
C SER A 107 -9.32 -2.20 -0.69
N GLU A 108 -10.41 -2.94 -0.89
CA GLU A 108 -11.76 -2.39 -0.87
C GLU A 108 -12.04 -1.66 0.45
N SER A 109 -11.55 -2.20 1.57
CA SER A 109 -11.64 -1.58 2.89
C SER A 109 -10.93 -0.22 2.98
N LEU A 110 -9.79 -0.04 2.29
CA LEU A 110 -9.12 1.24 2.19
C LEU A 110 -9.93 2.20 1.32
N LEU A 111 -10.31 1.76 0.12
CA LEU A 111 -11.04 2.58 -0.86
C LEU A 111 -12.38 3.07 -0.29
N GLY A 112 -13.11 2.21 0.42
CA GLY A 112 -14.39 2.52 1.05
C GLY A 112 -14.34 3.54 2.19
N ARG A 113 -13.15 3.92 2.68
CA ARG A 113 -12.98 4.99 3.69
C ARG A 113 -12.98 6.40 3.09
N TYR A 114 -13.04 6.50 1.76
CA TYR A 114 -13.02 7.74 1.02
C TYR A 114 -14.28 7.87 0.15
N ASP A 115 -14.81 9.07 0.05
CA ASP A 115 -16.02 9.39 -0.74
C ASP A 115 -15.75 9.61 -2.23
N ARG A 116 -14.47 9.54 -2.63
CA ARG A 116 -14.02 9.71 -4.01
C ARG A 116 -12.99 8.65 -4.37
N GLY A 117 -12.75 8.51 -5.67
CA GLY A 117 -11.73 7.60 -6.17
C GLY A 117 -10.31 7.99 -5.78
N MET A 118 -9.40 7.06 -5.94
CA MET A 118 -8.02 7.20 -5.52
C MET A 118 -7.06 6.96 -6.70
N VAL A 119 -5.97 7.73 -6.72
CA VAL A 119 -4.80 7.51 -7.59
C VAL A 119 -3.53 7.61 -6.75
N CYS A 120 -2.38 7.18 -7.28
CA CYS A 120 -1.09 7.46 -6.63
C CYS A 120 -0.42 8.70 -7.23
N THR A 121 0.54 9.29 -6.50
CA THR A 121 1.36 10.40 -7.01
C THR A 121 2.31 9.93 -8.10
N ASN A 122 2.90 10.89 -8.83
CA ASN A 122 3.96 10.62 -9.82
C ASN A 122 5.28 10.15 -9.18
N PHE A 123 5.43 10.21 -7.85
CA PHE A 123 6.52 9.59 -7.09
C PHE A 123 6.21 8.13 -6.69
N CYS A 124 5.06 7.62 -7.12
CA CYS A 124 4.62 6.25 -6.94
C CYS A 124 4.18 5.65 -8.27
N LYS A 125 4.18 4.31 -8.33
CA LYS A 125 3.49 3.53 -9.36
C LYS A 125 2.49 2.59 -8.72
N ALA A 126 1.41 2.29 -9.41
CA ALA A 126 0.55 1.16 -9.06
C ALA A 126 0.98 -0.06 -9.86
N ILE A 127 1.22 -1.16 -9.17
CA ILE A 127 1.40 -2.49 -9.75
C ILE A 127 0.01 -3.12 -9.83
N LYS A 128 -0.30 -3.74 -10.98
CA LYS A 128 -1.50 -4.54 -11.23
C LYS A 128 -1.11 -6.02 -11.27
N PRO A 129 -1.20 -6.76 -10.16
CA PRO A 129 -0.91 -8.18 -10.17
C PRO A 129 -1.93 -8.94 -11.02
N LYS A 130 -1.52 -10.06 -11.60
CA LYS A 130 -2.44 -11.03 -12.21
C LYS A 130 -3.42 -11.56 -11.16
N GLN A 131 -4.60 -11.92 -11.60
CA GLN A 131 -5.65 -12.42 -10.72
C GLN A 131 -5.16 -13.59 -9.84
N GLY A 132 -5.41 -13.48 -8.54
CA GLY A 132 -5.03 -14.50 -7.56
C GLY A 132 -3.61 -14.35 -6.99
N TYR A 133 -2.82 -13.36 -7.42
CA TYR A 133 -1.45 -13.16 -6.96
C TYR A 133 -1.23 -11.89 -6.13
N SER A 134 -2.25 -11.09 -5.87
CA SER A 134 -2.10 -9.76 -5.27
C SER A 134 -1.34 -9.79 -3.94
N MET A 135 -1.80 -10.57 -2.98
CA MET A 135 -1.16 -10.64 -1.66
C MET A 135 0.17 -11.38 -1.70
N PHE A 136 0.33 -12.37 -2.58
CA PHE A 136 1.61 -13.05 -2.79
C PHE A 136 2.66 -12.09 -3.33
N VAL A 137 2.36 -11.34 -4.40
CA VAL A 137 3.25 -10.32 -4.98
C VAL A 137 3.60 -9.26 -3.94
N TYR A 138 2.60 -8.77 -3.19
CA TYR A 138 2.83 -7.77 -2.15
C TYR A 138 3.78 -8.28 -1.04
N HIS A 139 3.57 -9.50 -0.55
CA HIS A 139 4.40 -10.03 0.54
C HIS A 139 5.79 -10.47 0.07
N TYR A 140 5.93 -10.93 -1.17
CA TYR A 140 7.24 -11.19 -1.75
C TYR A 140 8.01 -9.88 -1.95
N TRP A 141 7.35 -8.87 -2.49
CA TRP A 141 7.90 -7.52 -2.60
C TRP A 141 8.40 -6.99 -1.25
N GLN A 142 7.56 -7.12 -0.21
CA GLN A 142 7.93 -6.70 1.13
C GLN A 142 9.11 -7.51 1.70
N HIS A 143 9.17 -8.82 1.43
CA HIS A 143 10.29 -9.66 1.84
C HIS A 143 11.61 -9.18 1.23
N LEU A 144 11.64 -8.89 -0.06
CA LEU A 144 12.81 -8.37 -0.76
C LEU A 144 13.17 -6.94 -0.30
N TYR A 145 12.16 -6.13 0.00
CA TYR A 145 12.37 -4.82 0.58
C TYR A 145 13.08 -4.91 1.95
N ASP A 146 12.59 -5.76 2.83
CA ASP A 146 13.15 -5.98 4.16
C ASP A 146 14.57 -6.60 4.09
N ALA A 147 14.86 -7.38 3.04
CA ALA A 147 16.18 -7.91 2.74
C ALA A 147 17.15 -6.89 2.11
N GLY A 148 16.68 -5.67 1.79
CA GLY A 148 17.50 -4.60 1.23
C GLY A 148 17.81 -4.74 -0.25
N VAL A 149 17.15 -5.63 -0.99
CA VAL A 149 17.39 -5.88 -2.42
C VAL A 149 17.20 -4.61 -3.26
N PHE A 150 16.26 -3.78 -2.90
CA PHE A 150 15.94 -2.55 -3.65
C PHE A 150 17.07 -1.54 -3.72
N PHE A 151 18.04 -1.55 -2.78
CA PHE A 151 19.23 -0.70 -2.88
C PHE A 151 20.04 -0.97 -4.17
N GLY A 152 20.01 -2.20 -4.69
CA GLY A 152 20.65 -2.56 -5.94
C GLY A 152 19.97 -2.02 -7.20
N TYR A 153 18.72 -1.60 -7.08
CA TYR A 153 17.91 -1.08 -8.20
C TYR A 153 17.69 0.44 -8.15
N GLU A 154 18.39 1.13 -7.23
CA GLU A 154 18.28 2.59 -7.09
C GLU A 154 19.26 3.32 -7.99
N ASN A 155 18.75 4.34 -8.67
CA ASN A 155 19.53 5.31 -9.42
C ASN A 155 19.51 6.68 -8.72
N GLY A 156 20.64 7.35 -8.63
CA GLY A 156 20.79 8.67 -8.03
C GLY A 156 21.93 8.71 -7.01
N THR A 157 22.76 9.74 -7.07
CA THR A 157 23.96 9.88 -6.23
C THR A 157 23.82 10.90 -5.12
N THR A 158 22.94 11.89 -5.27
CA THR A 158 22.72 12.95 -4.28
C THR A 158 21.25 13.39 -4.31
N GLY A 159 20.58 13.35 -3.18
CA GLY A 159 19.20 13.82 -3.05
C GLY A 159 18.17 12.71 -3.24
N ILE A 160 17.21 12.92 -4.12
CA ILE A 160 16.11 11.98 -4.37
C ILE A 160 16.62 10.79 -5.19
N LYS A 161 16.48 9.60 -4.65
CA LYS A 161 16.73 8.34 -5.35
C LYS A 161 15.51 7.93 -6.15
N ASN A 162 15.74 7.23 -7.26
CA ASN A 162 14.70 6.68 -8.11
C ASN A 162 14.89 5.18 -8.27
N LEU A 163 13.82 4.43 -8.08
CA LEU A 163 13.79 2.99 -8.28
C LEU A 163 13.67 2.68 -9.77
N ASP A 164 14.56 1.86 -10.30
CA ASP A 164 14.35 1.16 -11.57
C ASP A 164 13.36 0.01 -11.39
N ILE A 165 12.10 0.37 -11.25
CA ILE A 165 11.03 -0.60 -11.01
C ILE A 165 10.85 -1.57 -12.18
N ASN A 166 11.09 -1.13 -13.42
CA ASN A 166 10.95 -2.01 -14.58
C ASN A 166 12.09 -3.04 -14.61
N GLY A 167 13.34 -2.58 -14.42
CA GLY A 167 14.47 -3.48 -14.29
C GLY A 167 14.27 -4.50 -13.17
N PHE A 168 13.80 -4.07 -11.99
CA PHE A 168 13.48 -4.97 -10.89
C PHE A 168 12.42 -6.02 -11.28
N ILE A 169 11.29 -5.60 -11.85
CA ILE A 169 10.19 -6.49 -12.23
C ILE A 169 10.65 -7.54 -13.27
N GLU A 170 11.52 -7.15 -14.19
CA GLU A 170 11.96 -7.99 -15.30
C GLU A 170 13.14 -8.92 -14.91
N THR A 171 13.95 -8.56 -13.93
CA THR A 171 15.21 -9.27 -13.67
C THR A 171 15.33 -9.92 -12.30
N GLU A 172 14.57 -9.48 -11.29
CA GLU A 172 14.66 -10.10 -9.97
C GLU A 172 14.03 -11.49 -9.99
N GLU A 173 14.87 -12.50 -9.74
CA GLU A 173 14.46 -13.89 -9.76
C GLU A 173 13.64 -14.24 -8.51
N ILE A 174 12.49 -14.83 -8.71
CA ILE A 174 11.58 -15.29 -7.66
C ILE A 174 11.15 -16.73 -7.89
N VAL A 175 10.65 -17.39 -6.84
CA VAL A 175 9.94 -18.67 -7.00
C VAL A 175 8.46 -18.41 -7.26
N ILE A 176 7.88 -19.25 -8.10
CA ILE A 176 6.45 -19.21 -8.46
C ILE A 176 5.79 -20.50 -7.95
N PRO A 177 5.17 -20.46 -6.75
CA PRO A 177 4.50 -21.63 -6.20
C PRO A 177 3.22 -21.98 -6.98
N PRO A 178 2.68 -23.21 -6.84
CA PRO A 178 1.38 -23.56 -7.37
C PRO A 178 0.28 -22.61 -6.91
N ILE A 179 -0.63 -22.25 -7.82
CA ILE A 179 -1.68 -21.27 -7.57
C ILE A 179 -2.60 -21.66 -6.41
N GLU A 180 -2.79 -22.94 -6.15
CA GLU A 180 -3.59 -23.46 -5.03
C GLU A 180 -2.96 -23.07 -3.67
N ILE A 181 -1.63 -23.10 -3.56
CA ILE A 181 -0.89 -22.68 -2.34
C ILE A 181 -1.00 -21.17 -2.18
N VAL A 182 -0.80 -20.44 -3.28
CA VAL A 182 -0.95 -18.97 -3.31
C VAL A 182 -2.36 -18.57 -2.89
N GLY A 183 -3.40 -19.20 -3.41
CA GLY A 183 -4.80 -18.89 -3.06
C GLY A 183 -5.14 -19.16 -1.59
N ARG A 184 -4.58 -20.21 -1.00
CA ARG A 184 -4.73 -20.48 0.45
C ARG A 184 -4.04 -19.40 1.28
N PHE A 185 -2.84 -18.99 0.89
CA PHE A 185 -2.13 -17.88 1.54
C PHE A 185 -2.91 -16.58 1.41
N ASP A 186 -3.42 -16.26 0.22
CA ASP A 186 -4.23 -15.06 -0.03
C ASP A 186 -5.44 -15.00 0.90
N SER A 187 -6.16 -16.10 1.08
CA SER A 187 -7.31 -16.17 2.00
C SER A 187 -6.94 -15.84 3.44
N ILE A 188 -5.78 -16.30 3.92
CA ILE A 188 -5.26 -15.95 5.26
C ILE A 188 -4.91 -14.46 5.33
N CYS A 189 -4.23 -13.95 4.29
CA CYS A 189 -3.86 -12.54 4.20
C CYS A 189 -5.08 -11.63 4.23
N GLN A 190 -6.13 -11.96 3.46
CA GLN A 190 -7.38 -11.20 3.44
C GLN A 190 -8.04 -11.15 4.82
N ALA A 191 -8.12 -12.29 5.52
CA ALA A 191 -8.69 -12.34 6.87
C ALA A 191 -7.92 -11.44 7.85
N ILE A 192 -6.58 -11.47 7.80
CA ILE A 192 -5.73 -10.62 8.66
C ILE A 192 -5.85 -9.15 8.25
N ALA A 193 -5.83 -8.83 6.95
CA ALA A 193 -5.97 -7.47 6.45
C ALA A 193 -7.32 -6.87 6.89
N ASN A 194 -8.42 -7.60 6.77
CA ASN A 194 -9.73 -7.17 7.22
C ASN A 194 -9.73 -6.82 8.73
N LYS A 195 -9.04 -7.63 9.55
CA LYS A 195 -8.92 -7.34 10.98
C LYS A 195 -8.06 -6.10 11.24
N VAL A 196 -6.96 -5.91 10.50
CA VAL A 196 -6.10 -4.72 10.60
C VAL A 196 -6.90 -3.45 10.24
N TYR A 197 -7.67 -3.48 9.15
CA TYR A 197 -8.51 -2.34 8.77
C TYR A 197 -9.66 -2.06 9.76
N ALA A 198 -10.29 -3.10 10.28
CA ALA A 198 -11.33 -2.95 11.32
C ALA A 198 -10.75 -2.32 12.60
N ASN A 199 -9.56 -2.76 13.02
CA ASN A 199 -8.87 -2.16 14.16
C ASN A 199 -8.47 -0.70 13.88
N GLY A 200 -8.00 -0.38 12.66
CA GLY A 200 -7.67 0.99 12.26
C GLY A 200 -8.87 1.93 12.32
N LEU A 201 -10.04 1.46 11.88
CA LEU A 201 -11.29 2.21 11.97
C LEU A 201 -11.73 2.44 13.43
N GLU A 202 -11.63 1.42 14.27
CA GLU A 202 -11.95 1.55 15.69
C GLU A 202 -10.98 2.49 16.40
N ASN A 203 -9.69 2.44 16.09
CA ASN A 203 -8.70 3.36 16.63
C ASN A 203 -9.02 4.82 16.26
N GLU A 204 -9.45 5.09 15.02
CA GLU A 204 -9.90 6.42 14.59
C GLU A 204 -11.11 6.89 15.40
N ARG A 205 -12.11 6.01 15.59
CA ARG A 205 -13.29 6.29 16.40
C ARG A 205 -12.93 6.61 17.86
N LEU A 206 -12.07 5.79 18.47
CA LEU A 206 -11.61 6.00 19.86
C LEU A 206 -10.80 7.29 20.00
N ALA A 207 -9.94 7.61 19.03
CA ALA A 207 -9.21 8.88 19.01
C ALA A 207 -10.16 10.09 18.97
N ASN A 208 -11.16 10.06 18.08
CA ASN A 208 -12.17 11.12 17.97
C ASN A 208 -12.98 11.26 19.26
N LEU A 209 -13.35 10.15 19.89
CA LEU A 209 -14.06 10.13 21.17
C LEU A 209 -13.21 10.76 22.28
N ARG A 210 -11.96 10.33 22.41
CA ARG A 210 -11.00 10.91 23.36
C ARG A 210 -10.87 12.41 23.16
N ASP A 211 -10.64 12.87 21.93
CA ASP A 211 -10.39 14.27 21.62
C ASP A 211 -11.65 15.15 21.83
N THR A 212 -12.83 14.54 21.76
CA THR A 212 -14.11 15.20 22.07
C THR A 212 -14.36 15.27 23.58
N LEU A 213 -14.05 14.21 24.32
CA LEU A 213 -14.36 14.10 25.75
C LEU A 213 -13.30 14.77 26.63
N LEU A 214 -12.02 14.65 26.30
CA LEU A 214 -10.92 15.14 27.14
C LEU A 214 -11.03 16.62 27.50
N PRO A 215 -11.32 17.56 26.57
CA PRO A 215 -11.51 18.97 26.90
C PRO A 215 -12.71 19.21 27.83
N LYS A 216 -13.79 18.43 27.66
CA LYS A 216 -14.99 18.56 28.48
C LYS A 216 -14.77 18.04 29.91
N LEU A 217 -13.99 16.98 30.07
CA LEU A 217 -13.57 16.47 31.37
C LEU A 217 -12.64 17.47 32.09
N MET A 218 -11.64 17.98 31.37
CA MET A 218 -10.70 18.96 31.94
C MET A 218 -11.33 20.29 32.33
N SER A 219 -12.39 20.72 31.63
CA SER A 219 -13.14 21.94 31.96
C SER A 219 -14.23 21.75 33.02
N GLY A 220 -14.44 20.52 33.53
CA GLY A 220 -15.50 20.21 34.48
C GLY A 220 -16.92 20.21 33.88
N ASN A 221 -17.04 20.24 32.55
CA ASN A 221 -18.32 20.20 31.86
C ASN A 221 -18.96 18.80 31.87
N ILE A 222 -18.20 17.78 32.24
CA ILE A 222 -18.67 16.41 32.46
C ILE A 222 -18.33 16.06 33.90
N ASP A 223 -19.37 15.81 34.71
CA ASP A 223 -19.21 15.31 36.07
C ASP A 223 -18.95 13.81 36.04
N VAL A 224 -17.83 13.39 36.57
CA VAL A 224 -17.43 11.97 36.67
C VAL A 224 -17.66 11.37 38.05
N ALA A 225 -18.19 12.15 39.01
CA ALA A 225 -18.40 11.69 40.39
C ALA A 225 -19.41 10.52 40.51
N SER A 226 -20.23 10.35 39.47
CA SER A 226 -21.26 9.30 39.43
C SER A 226 -20.90 8.10 38.52
N VAL A 227 -19.69 8.08 37.96
CA VAL A 227 -19.25 6.96 37.12
C VAL A 227 -18.71 5.82 38.00
N GLU A 228 -19.46 4.73 38.06
CA GLU A 228 -19.00 3.47 38.65
C GLU A 228 -17.96 2.82 37.71
N ILE A 229 -16.79 2.46 38.25
CA ILE A 229 -15.68 1.82 37.51
C ILE A 229 -15.76 0.31 37.74
#